data_1060700c04d095d2e072c590a7e938be
#
_entry.id   1060700c04d095d2e072c590a7e938be
#
_cell.length_a   1.000
_cell.length_b   1.000
_cell.length_c   1.000
_cell.angle_alpha   90.00
_cell.angle_beta   90.00
_cell.angle_gamma   90.00
#
_symmetry.space_group_name_H-M   'P 1'
#
loop_
_entity.id
_entity.type
_entity.pdbx_description
1 polymer ?
#
loop_
_entity_poly.entity_id
_entity_poly.type
_entity_poly.pdbx_seq_one_letter_code
_entity_poly.pdbx_strand_id
1 'polypeptide(L)'
;IELKEPISIFYYNSGEEKHLINNRIIIILEENAKAEINEIFLSNNQSSYWNNVHNFIYLKKNSKLNHSKIQLESNYALHSSSSNVDCDNSSIYNGFIFSAGGTMSRIEIISSINSSDINFNIKGLYLAKTNQHHDITTLMQHKHPQSKSNQHIKGILQKESSGVFQGKIIVAQYAQKTDAF
;
A
#
# COMPACT_ATOMS: atom_id res chain seq x y z
N ILE A 1 -1.07 17.71 15.81
CA ILE A 1 -2.44 17.12 15.91
C ILE A 1 -2.31 15.62 15.85
N GLU A 2 -3.00 14.89 16.72
CA GLU A 2 -3.10 13.44 16.71
C GLU A 2 -4.58 13.06 16.63
N LEU A 3 -4.95 12.31 15.59
CA LEU A 3 -6.28 11.74 15.48
C LEU A 3 -6.33 10.49 16.36
N LYS A 4 -7.28 10.46 17.30
CA LYS A 4 -7.45 9.32 18.22
C LYS A 4 -8.15 8.14 17.59
N GLU A 5 -9.05 8.43 16.66
CA GLU A 5 -9.84 7.41 15.95
C GLU A 5 -9.33 7.25 14.52
N PRO A 6 -9.29 6.03 13.98
CA PRO A 6 -8.89 5.79 12.61
C PRO A 6 -9.92 6.33 11.62
N ILE A 7 -9.45 6.82 10.48
CA ILE A 7 -10.29 7.16 9.33
C ILE A 7 -10.42 5.90 8.48
N SER A 8 -11.65 5.39 8.31
CA SER A 8 -11.90 4.24 7.44
C SER A 8 -12.60 4.69 6.15
N ILE A 9 -11.99 4.37 5.01
CA ILE A 9 -12.50 4.66 3.67
C ILE A 9 -12.97 3.34 3.06
N PHE A 10 -14.27 3.25 2.81
CA PHE A 10 -14.86 2.06 2.21
C PHE A 10 -15.10 2.29 0.72
N TYR A 11 -14.53 1.41 -0.10
CA TYR A 11 -14.82 1.30 -1.52
C TYR A 11 -15.71 0.09 -1.71
N TYR A 12 -16.99 0.32 -1.89
CA TYR A 12 -17.97 -0.75 -2.04
C TYR A 12 -18.58 -0.74 -3.43
N ASN A 13 -18.46 -1.86 -4.13
CA ASN A 13 -19.08 -2.05 -5.45
C ASN A 13 -20.21 -3.09 -5.39
N SER A 14 -21.41 -2.66 -5.76
CA SER A 14 -22.60 -3.51 -5.85
C SER A 14 -23.12 -3.68 -7.28
N GLY A 15 -22.44 -3.09 -8.28
CA GLY A 15 -22.87 -3.13 -9.69
C GLY A 15 -22.79 -4.54 -10.27
N GLU A 16 -23.73 -4.87 -11.16
CA GLU A 16 -23.76 -6.14 -11.91
C GLU A 16 -23.06 -6.00 -13.26
N GLU A 17 -23.00 -4.80 -13.82
CA GLU A 17 -22.37 -4.54 -15.11
C GLU A 17 -20.85 -4.41 -14.99
N LYS A 18 -20.15 -4.83 -16.06
CA LYS A 18 -18.70 -4.65 -16.15
C LYS A 18 -18.36 -3.18 -16.32
N HIS A 19 -17.55 -2.65 -15.41
CA HIS A 19 -17.13 -1.25 -15.45
C HIS A 19 -15.72 -1.06 -14.89
N LEU A 20 -15.14 0.10 -15.18
CA LEU A 20 -13.86 0.55 -14.67
C LEU A 20 -14.11 1.69 -13.67
N ILE A 21 -13.50 1.56 -12.48
CA ILE A 21 -13.54 2.59 -11.44
C ILE A 21 -12.14 3.15 -11.27
N ASN A 22 -11.99 4.46 -11.42
CA ASN A 22 -10.72 5.16 -11.21
C ASN A 22 -10.81 6.05 -9.95
N ASN A 23 -10.19 5.63 -8.88
CA ASN A 23 -10.14 6.37 -7.63
C ASN A 23 -8.80 7.10 -7.47
N ARG A 24 -8.85 8.34 -7.00
CA ARG A 24 -7.69 9.16 -6.66
C ARG A 24 -7.85 9.71 -5.25
N ILE A 25 -6.84 9.51 -4.43
CA ILE A 25 -6.80 10.05 -3.06
C ILE A 25 -5.49 10.78 -2.85
N ILE A 26 -5.59 11.92 -2.17
CA ILE A 26 -4.44 12.67 -1.68
C ILE A 26 -4.52 12.68 -0.15
N ILE A 27 -3.48 12.18 0.49
CA ILE A 27 -3.32 12.17 1.96
C ILE A 27 -2.14 13.06 2.31
N ILE A 28 -2.37 14.08 3.09
CA ILE A 28 -1.31 14.99 3.55
C ILE A 28 -1.32 15.01 5.07
N LEU A 29 -0.22 14.58 5.68
CA LEU A 29 0.01 14.76 7.11
C LEU A 29 0.98 15.93 7.29
N GLU A 30 0.46 16.99 7.87
CA GLU A 30 1.26 18.17 8.24
C GLU A 30 2.27 17.84 9.35
N GLU A 31 3.17 18.77 9.64
CA GLU A 31 4.21 18.59 10.66
C GLU A 31 3.63 18.15 12.00
N ASN A 32 4.26 17.13 12.60
CA ASN A 32 3.89 16.52 13.87
C ASN A 32 2.47 15.89 13.90
N ALA A 33 1.80 15.74 12.74
CA ALA A 33 0.50 15.10 12.68
C ALA A 33 0.64 13.58 12.79
N LYS A 34 -0.33 12.94 13.45
CA LYS A 34 -0.41 11.47 13.53
C LYS A 34 -1.81 11.03 13.15
N ALA A 35 -1.90 10.01 12.31
CA ALA A 35 -3.16 9.45 11.87
C ALA A 35 -3.05 7.94 11.62
N GLU A 36 -4.21 7.29 11.67
CA GLU A 36 -4.43 5.95 11.16
C GLU A 36 -5.50 6.01 10.07
N ILE A 37 -5.20 5.42 8.89
CA ILE A 37 -6.11 5.40 7.74
C ILE A 37 -6.24 3.97 7.26
N ASN A 38 -7.48 3.51 7.13
CA ASN A 38 -7.82 2.19 6.63
C ASN A 38 -8.57 2.33 5.30
N GLU A 39 -8.04 1.79 4.23
CA GLU A 39 -8.73 1.64 2.95
C GLU A 39 -9.24 0.20 2.84
N ILE A 40 -10.55 0.04 2.67
CA ILE A 40 -11.22 -1.26 2.66
C ILE A 40 -12.00 -1.40 1.36
N PHE A 41 -11.58 -2.36 0.54
CA PHE A 41 -12.15 -2.64 -0.78
C PHE A 41 -13.02 -3.87 -0.72
N LEU A 42 -14.31 -3.68 -0.94
CA LEU A 42 -15.35 -4.70 -0.84
C LEU A 42 -16.26 -4.67 -2.07
N SER A 43 -16.93 -5.78 -2.33
CA SER A 43 -17.99 -5.83 -3.34
C SER A 43 -18.94 -7.00 -3.10
N ASN A 44 -20.05 -7.02 -3.85
CA ASN A 44 -20.86 -8.21 -3.98
C ASN A 44 -20.07 -9.37 -4.59
N ASN A 45 -20.37 -10.59 -4.21
CA ASN A 45 -19.63 -11.79 -4.62
C ASN A 45 -19.62 -12.08 -6.12
N GLN A 46 -20.52 -11.48 -6.90
CA GLN A 46 -20.66 -11.68 -8.35
C GLN A 46 -20.28 -10.47 -9.17
N SER A 47 -19.91 -9.35 -8.54
CA SER A 47 -19.53 -8.14 -9.26
C SER A 47 -18.24 -8.34 -10.04
N SER A 48 -18.30 -8.02 -11.34
CA SER A 48 -17.14 -8.08 -12.26
C SER A 48 -16.79 -6.67 -12.71
N TYR A 49 -15.68 -6.15 -12.24
CA TYR A 49 -15.23 -4.79 -12.52
C TYR A 49 -13.71 -4.68 -12.40
N TRP A 50 -13.19 -3.56 -12.82
CA TRP A 50 -11.80 -3.20 -12.57
C TRP A 50 -11.73 -1.98 -11.67
N ASN A 51 -11.17 -2.16 -10.47
CA ASN A 51 -10.88 -1.08 -9.55
C ASN A 51 -9.42 -0.63 -9.74
N ASN A 52 -9.24 0.62 -10.17
CA ASN A 52 -7.94 1.22 -10.40
C ASN A 52 -7.75 2.41 -9.46
N VAL A 53 -6.93 2.22 -8.43
CA VAL A 53 -6.76 3.16 -7.32
C VAL A 53 -5.37 3.80 -7.37
N HIS A 54 -5.30 5.11 -7.21
CA HIS A 54 -4.02 5.79 -7.11
C HIS A 54 -3.99 6.76 -5.93
N ASN A 55 -3.05 6.56 -5.02
CA ASN A 55 -2.89 7.37 -3.82
C ASN A 55 -1.60 8.19 -3.90
N PHE A 56 -1.70 9.46 -3.51
CA PHE A 56 -0.58 10.33 -3.24
C PHE A 56 -0.53 10.64 -1.75
N ILE A 57 0.55 10.27 -1.09
CA ILE A 57 0.71 10.38 0.36
C ILE A 57 1.93 11.24 0.65
N TYR A 58 1.73 12.33 1.37
CA TYR A 58 2.79 13.27 1.74
C TYR A 58 2.91 13.33 3.27
N LEU A 59 4.03 12.88 3.78
CA LEU A 59 4.35 12.92 5.20
C LEU A 59 5.34 14.04 5.47
N LYS A 60 4.87 15.12 6.09
CA LYS A 60 5.71 16.23 6.52
C LYS A 60 6.53 15.86 7.75
N LYS A 61 7.45 16.73 8.13
CA LYS A 61 8.40 16.53 9.23
C LYS A 61 7.71 16.01 10.51
N ASN A 62 8.31 14.99 11.14
CA ASN A 62 7.85 14.35 12.37
C ASN A 62 6.42 13.76 12.30
N SER A 63 5.81 13.66 11.13
CA SER A 63 4.48 13.06 11.02
C SER A 63 4.53 11.54 11.08
N LYS A 64 3.41 10.92 11.47
CA LYS A 64 3.28 9.46 11.53
C LYS A 64 1.97 9.01 10.93
N LEU A 65 2.05 8.12 9.95
CA LEU A 65 0.89 7.46 9.33
C LEU A 65 0.95 5.95 9.54
N ASN A 66 -0.10 5.39 10.12
CA ASN A 66 -0.42 3.97 10.00
C ASN A 66 -1.46 3.84 8.87
N HIS A 67 -1.13 3.09 7.82
CA HIS A 67 -1.94 2.98 6.61
C HIS A 67 -2.21 1.52 6.27
N SER A 68 -3.46 1.11 6.36
CA SER A 68 -3.87 -0.26 6.02
C SER A 68 -4.66 -0.28 4.71
N LYS A 69 -4.34 -1.26 3.85
CA LYS A 69 -5.11 -1.60 2.65
C LYS A 69 -5.64 -3.03 2.80
N ILE A 70 -6.96 -3.17 2.81
CA ILE A 70 -7.64 -4.45 2.96
C ILE A 70 -8.48 -4.69 1.70
N GLN A 71 -8.05 -5.61 0.85
CA GLN A 71 -8.67 -5.93 -0.42
C GLN A 71 -9.38 -7.30 -0.31
N LEU A 72 -10.71 -7.26 -0.34
CA LEU A 72 -11.61 -8.39 -0.18
C LEU A 72 -12.73 -8.37 -1.24
N GLU A 73 -12.40 -7.96 -2.43
CA GLU A 73 -13.34 -7.83 -3.54
C GLU A 73 -13.79 -9.18 -4.09
N SER A 74 -14.84 -9.16 -4.91
CA SER A 74 -15.38 -10.33 -5.60
C SER A 74 -14.27 -11.12 -6.34
N ASN A 75 -14.40 -12.44 -6.41
CA ASN A 75 -13.49 -13.29 -7.19
C ASN A 75 -13.48 -13.00 -8.70
N TYR A 76 -14.40 -12.18 -9.20
CA TYR A 76 -14.48 -11.74 -10.60
C TYR A 76 -13.93 -10.34 -10.82
N ALA A 77 -13.54 -9.64 -9.77
CA ALA A 77 -12.98 -8.31 -9.86
C ALA A 77 -11.50 -8.34 -10.25
N LEU A 78 -11.06 -7.27 -10.91
CA LEU A 78 -9.65 -6.92 -11.08
C LEU A 78 -9.34 -5.75 -10.16
N HIS A 79 -8.28 -5.84 -9.40
CA HIS A 79 -7.79 -4.77 -8.55
C HIS A 79 -6.39 -4.33 -8.98
N SER A 80 -6.22 -3.06 -9.23
CA SER A 80 -4.90 -2.45 -9.35
C SER A 80 -4.82 -1.22 -8.46
N SER A 81 -3.81 -1.13 -7.63
CA SER A 81 -3.57 0.07 -6.83
C SER A 81 -2.10 0.45 -6.82
N SER A 82 -1.84 1.74 -6.88
CA SER A 82 -0.51 2.31 -6.72
C SER A 82 -0.55 3.40 -5.66
N SER A 83 0.42 3.39 -4.75
CA SER A 83 0.56 4.42 -3.71
C SER A 83 1.95 5.03 -3.80
N ASN A 84 2.01 6.32 -4.11
CA ASN A 84 3.23 7.11 -4.02
C ASN A 84 3.31 7.75 -2.63
N VAL A 85 4.37 7.43 -1.88
CA VAL A 85 4.56 7.91 -0.51
C VAL A 85 5.83 8.73 -0.43
N ASP A 86 5.68 10.03 -0.26
CA ASP A 86 6.77 10.97 -0.06
C ASP A 86 6.95 11.25 1.43
N CYS A 87 8.15 10.96 1.93
CA CYS A 87 8.51 11.08 3.34
C CYS A 87 9.53 12.20 3.54
N ASP A 88 9.22 13.11 4.46
CA ASP A 88 10.12 14.17 4.91
C ASP A 88 10.76 13.81 6.27
N ASN A 89 11.67 14.64 6.75
CA ASN A 89 12.53 14.40 7.91
C ASN A 89 11.79 13.86 9.13
N SER A 90 12.33 12.80 9.73
CA SER A 90 11.83 12.13 10.93
C SER A 90 10.38 11.63 10.83
N SER A 91 9.85 11.51 9.62
CA SER A 91 8.51 10.93 9.42
C SER A 91 8.51 9.42 9.56
N ILE A 92 7.34 8.87 9.89
CA ILE A 92 7.13 7.43 10.06
C ILE A 92 5.96 6.99 9.20
N TYR A 93 6.20 6.03 8.32
CA TYR A 93 5.18 5.33 7.57
C TYR A 93 5.13 3.86 7.97
N ASN A 94 3.97 3.39 8.41
CA ASN A 94 3.70 1.98 8.67
C ASN A 94 2.57 1.51 7.75
N GLY A 95 2.92 0.84 6.68
CA GLY A 95 1.99 0.24 5.74
C GLY A 95 1.63 -1.19 6.09
N PHE A 96 0.35 -1.54 5.97
CA PHE A 96 -0.13 -2.91 6.04
C PHE A 96 -1.01 -3.22 4.84
N ILE A 97 -0.75 -4.34 4.18
CA ILE A 97 -1.51 -4.82 3.02
C ILE A 97 -2.09 -6.19 3.34
N PHE A 98 -3.40 -6.33 3.18
CA PHE A 98 -4.06 -7.63 3.14
C PHE A 98 -4.82 -7.77 1.82
N SER A 99 -4.46 -8.75 1.01
CA SER A 99 -5.06 -8.99 -0.30
C SER A 99 -5.57 -10.43 -0.39
N ALA A 100 -6.90 -10.60 -0.49
CA ALA A 100 -7.54 -11.90 -0.51
C ALA A 100 -8.79 -11.97 -1.41
N GLY A 101 -8.95 -11.05 -2.34
CA GLY A 101 -10.04 -11.01 -3.32
C GLY A 101 -9.54 -10.71 -4.73
N GLY A 102 -10.48 -10.71 -5.68
CA GLY A 102 -10.19 -10.48 -7.10
C GLY A 102 -9.69 -11.71 -7.83
N THR A 103 -9.94 -11.79 -9.13
CA THR A 103 -9.26 -12.73 -10.03
C THR A 103 -7.78 -12.36 -10.12
N MET A 104 -7.51 -11.07 -10.20
CA MET A 104 -6.17 -10.51 -10.18
C MET A 104 -6.13 -9.30 -9.24
N SER A 105 -5.12 -9.26 -8.37
CA SER A 105 -4.84 -8.11 -7.51
C SER A 105 -3.38 -7.72 -7.67
N ARG A 106 -3.13 -6.46 -8.05
CA ARG A 106 -1.80 -5.85 -8.09
C ARG A 106 -1.77 -4.63 -7.19
N ILE A 107 -0.91 -4.66 -6.19
CA ILE A 107 -0.73 -3.56 -5.23
C ILE A 107 0.72 -3.10 -5.27
N GLU A 108 0.94 -1.86 -5.63
CA GLU A 108 2.25 -1.25 -5.75
C GLU A 108 2.42 -0.13 -4.73
N ILE A 109 3.56 -0.09 -4.05
CA ILE A 109 3.95 1.00 -3.16
C ILE A 109 5.32 1.54 -3.62
N ILE A 110 5.33 2.81 -3.97
CA ILE A 110 6.53 3.54 -4.38
C ILE A 110 6.83 4.58 -3.29
N SER A 111 7.97 4.47 -2.65
CA SER A 111 8.38 5.43 -1.62
C SER A 111 9.54 6.28 -2.07
N SER A 112 9.46 7.58 -1.75
CA SER A 112 10.55 8.53 -1.83
C SER A 112 10.96 8.93 -0.42
N ILE A 113 12.13 8.45 0.01
CA ILE A 113 12.72 8.75 1.31
C ILE A 113 13.65 9.96 1.09
N ASN A 114 13.05 11.15 1.21
CA ASN A 114 13.65 12.40 0.73
C ASN A 114 14.51 13.12 1.76
N SER A 115 14.62 12.59 3.00
CA SER A 115 15.34 13.23 4.09
C SER A 115 15.91 12.19 5.06
N SER A 116 16.53 12.62 6.15
CA SER A 116 17.12 11.73 7.17
C SER A 116 16.11 11.34 8.24
N ASP A 117 16.47 10.33 9.03
CA ASP A 117 15.72 9.82 10.20
C ASP A 117 14.31 9.31 9.90
N ILE A 118 14.05 8.94 8.64
CA ILE A 118 12.77 8.38 8.22
C ILE A 118 12.71 6.90 8.57
N ASN A 119 11.52 6.45 9.04
CA ASN A 119 11.21 5.06 9.32
C ASN A 119 10.08 4.60 8.38
N PHE A 120 10.39 3.75 7.41
CA PHE A 120 9.46 3.28 6.40
C PHE A 120 9.25 1.77 6.51
N ASN A 121 8.09 1.33 6.97
CA ASN A 121 7.81 -0.08 7.19
C ASN A 121 6.61 -0.52 6.34
N ILE A 122 6.74 -1.66 5.65
CA ILE A 122 5.65 -2.32 4.95
C ILE A 122 5.53 -3.76 5.43
N LYS A 123 4.34 -4.14 5.85
CA LYS A 123 3.96 -5.53 6.09
C LYS A 123 2.83 -5.91 5.15
N GLY A 124 2.86 -7.13 4.63
CA GLY A 124 1.80 -7.58 3.74
C GLY A 124 1.54 -9.07 3.85
N LEU A 125 0.30 -9.41 3.60
CA LEU A 125 -0.16 -10.78 3.47
C LEU A 125 -1.09 -10.86 2.26
N TYR A 126 -0.84 -11.80 1.37
CA TYR A 126 -1.83 -12.17 0.36
C TYR A 126 -2.25 -13.63 0.51
N LEU A 127 -3.53 -13.87 0.26
CA LEU A 127 -4.13 -15.18 0.23
C LEU A 127 -4.77 -15.39 -1.14
N ALA A 128 -4.09 -16.11 -2.02
CA ALA A 128 -4.61 -16.44 -3.35
C ALA A 128 -5.29 -17.81 -3.31
N LYS A 129 -6.59 -17.81 -3.65
CA LYS A 129 -7.38 -19.03 -3.85
C LYS A 129 -7.23 -19.53 -5.29
N THR A 130 -7.84 -20.67 -5.60
CA THR A 130 -7.84 -21.24 -6.94
C THR A 130 -8.17 -20.21 -8.03
N ASN A 131 -7.35 -20.17 -9.09
CA ASN A 131 -7.46 -19.26 -10.23
C ASN A 131 -7.28 -17.76 -9.90
N GLN A 132 -6.72 -17.44 -8.73
CA GLN A 132 -6.37 -16.07 -8.39
C GLN A 132 -4.87 -15.80 -8.59
N HIS A 133 -4.57 -14.54 -8.95
CA HIS A 133 -3.21 -14.02 -9.02
C HIS A 133 -3.06 -12.78 -8.14
N HIS A 134 -2.12 -12.82 -7.20
CA HIS A 134 -1.82 -11.67 -6.35
C HIS A 134 -0.37 -11.22 -6.54
N ASP A 135 -0.18 -9.92 -6.79
CA ASP A 135 1.12 -9.29 -6.96
C ASP A 135 1.25 -8.10 -5.99
N ILE A 136 2.28 -8.13 -5.16
CA ILE A 136 2.68 -6.99 -4.33
C ILE A 136 4.05 -6.54 -4.80
N THR A 137 4.14 -5.32 -5.29
CA THR A 137 5.39 -4.71 -5.74
C THR A 137 5.75 -3.51 -4.85
N THR A 138 7.01 -3.40 -4.45
CA THR A 138 7.50 -2.28 -3.66
C THR A 138 8.74 -1.67 -4.29
N LEU A 139 8.82 -0.34 -4.31
CA LEU A 139 10.01 0.42 -4.68
C LEU A 139 10.34 1.41 -3.56
N MET A 140 11.50 1.21 -2.92
CA MET A 140 11.99 2.10 -1.87
C MET A 140 13.20 2.88 -2.37
N GLN A 141 13.11 4.20 -2.41
CA GLN A 141 14.15 5.09 -2.90
C GLN A 141 14.73 5.91 -1.74
N HIS A 142 15.90 5.52 -1.24
CA HIS A 142 16.66 6.27 -0.25
C HIS A 142 17.50 7.32 -0.94
N LYS A 143 17.14 8.59 -0.81
CA LYS A 143 17.83 9.74 -1.40
C LYS A 143 18.76 10.45 -0.40
N HIS A 144 18.58 10.19 0.90
CA HIS A 144 19.35 10.76 2.00
C HIS A 144 19.81 9.68 2.98
N PRO A 145 20.92 9.92 3.74
CA PRO A 145 21.44 8.96 4.69
C PRO A 145 20.56 8.84 5.96
N GLN A 146 20.91 7.86 6.80
CA GLN A 146 20.37 7.68 8.16
C GLN A 146 18.87 7.37 8.24
N SER A 147 18.31 6.82 7.19
CA SER A 147 16.91 6.35 7.21
C SER A 147 16.83 4.83 7.23
N LYS A 148 15.70 4.32 7.72
CA LYS A 148 15.44 2.89 7.81
C LYS A 148 14.23 2.52 6.98
N SER A 149 14.33 1.39 6.26
CA SER A 149 13.19 0.78 5.61
C SER A 149 13.16 -0.73 5.86
N ASN A 150 11.97 -1.25 6.04
CA ASN A 150 11.74 -2.67 6.24
C ASN A 150 10.51 -3.11 5.47
N GLN A 151 10.60 -4.28 4.82
CA GLN A 151 9.48 -4.89 4.13
C GLN A 151 9.39 -6.38 4.51
N HIS A 152 8.19 -6.78 4.89
CA HIS A 152 7.91 -8.16 5.27
C HIS A 152 6.60 -8.61 4.64
N ILE A 153 6.69 -9.36 3.54
CA ILE A 153 5.54 -9.83 2.78
C ILE A 153 5.46 -11.36 2.87
N LYS A 154 4.27 -11.87 3.16
CA LYS A 154 3.96 -13.30 3.15
C LYS A 154 2.87 -13.61 2.15
N GLY A 155 2.97 -14.75 1.49
CA GLY A 155 1.96 -15.26 0.58
C GLY A 155 1.48 -16.64 0.98
N ILE A 156 0.18 -16.86 0.93
CA ILE A 156 -0.45 -18.18 1.07
C ILE A 156 -1.14 -18.48 -0.25
N LEU A 157 -0.73 -19.58 -0.90
CA LEU A 157 -1.24 -19.99 -2.19
C LEU A 157 -1.99 -21.31 -2.07
N GLN A 158 -3.21 -21.36 -2.58
CA GLN A 158 -3.94 -22.60 -2.79
C GLN A 158 -3.60 -23.18 -4.17
N LYS A 159 -4.00 -24.43 -4.42
CA LYS A 159 -3.82 -25.09 -5.72
C LYS A 159 -4.32 -24.21 -6.87
N GLU A 160 -3.58 -24.18 -7.97
CA GLU A 160 -3.89 -23.40 -9.18
C GLU A 160 -3.99 -21.88 -8.98
N SER A 161 -3.35 -21.38 -7.94
CA SER A 161 -3.18 -19.94 -7.73
C SER A 161 -1.73 -19.52 -7.95
N SER A 162 -1.51 -18.25 -8.14
CA SER A 162 -0.18 -17.66 -8.27
C SER A 162 -0.03 -16.39 -7.44
N GLY A 163 1.18 -16.14 -6.99
CA GLY A 163 1.50 -14.95 -6.23
C GLY A 163 2.91 -14.48 -6.53
N VAL A 164 3.09 -13.18 -6.57
CA VAL A 164 4.37 -12.51 -6.79
C VAL A 164 4.62 -11.51 -5.69
N PHE A 165 5.83 -11.49 -5.19
CA PHE A 165 6.37 -10.36 -4.45
C PHE A 165 7.63 -9.87 -5.14
N GLN A 166 7.67 -8.58 -5.44
CA GLN A 166 8.83 -7.93 -6.03
C GLN A 166 9.20 -6.70 -5.23
N GLY A 167 10.34 -6.76 -4.53
CA GLY A 167 10.90 -5.64 -3.77
C GLY A 167 12.12 -5.06 -4.49
N LYS A 168 12.15 -3.74 -4.67
CA LYS A 168 13.31 -3.01 -5.17
C LYS A 168 13.71 -1.92 -4.20
N ILE A 169 14.98 -1.90 -3.81
CA ILE A 169 15.56 -0.85 -2.97
C ILE A 169 16.63 -0.12 -3.79
N ILE A 170 16.52 1.18 -3.89
CA ILE A 170 17.49 2.05 -4.54
C ILE A 170 18.09 2.96 -3.46
N VAL A 171 19.41 2.91 -3.31
CA VAL A 171 20.15 3.76 -2.39
C VAL A 171 21.00 4.71 -3.23
N ALA A 172 20.76 6.02 -3.08
CA ALA A 172 21.55 7.03 -3.78
C ALA A 172 23.02 7.02 -3.31
N GLN A 173 23.93 7.46 -4.16
CA GLN A 173 25.38 7.41 -3.92
C GLN A 173 25.80 8.02 -2.56
N TYR A 174 25.11 9.05 -2.10
CA TYR A 174 25.40 9.75 -0.84
C TYR A 174 24.46 9.37 0.31
N ALA A 175 23.54 8.43 0.11
CA ALA A 175 22.59 7.96 1.12
C ALA A 175 23.20 6.83 1.99
N GLN A 176 24.42 7.01 2.49
CA GLN A 176 25.09 6.03 3.35
C GLN A 176 24.49 5.96 4.74
N LYS A 177 24.78 4.90 5.52
CA LYS A 177 24.20 4.59 6.82
C LYS A 177 22.68 4.39 6.76
N THR A 178 22.19 3.91 5.63
CA THR A 178 20.83 3.47 5.43
C THR A 178 20.70 2.00 5.83
N ASP A 179 19.67 1.69 6.58
CA ASP A 179 19.33 0.33 7.03
C ASP A 179 18.09 -0.12 6.25
N ALA A 180 18.24 -1.08 5.34
CA ALA A 180 17.19 -1.46 4.40
C ALA A 180 17.10 -2.99 4.25
N PHE A 181 15.93 -3.54 4.63
CA PHE A 181 15.63 -4.99 4.62
C PHE A 181 14.34 -5.32 3.86
#